data_eea0a7910051689a2228f0811db18497
#
_entry.id   eea0a7910051689a2228f0811db18497
#
_cell.length_a   1.000
_cell.length_b   1.000
_cell.length_c   1.000
_cell.angle_alpha   90.00
_cell.angle_beta   90.00
_cell.angle_gamma   90.00
#
_symmetry.space_group_name_H-M   'P 1'
#
loop_
_entity.id
_entity.type
_entity.pdbx_description
1 polymer ?
#
loop_
_entity_poly.entity_id
_entity_poly.type
_entity_poly.pdbx_seq_one_letter_code
_entity_poly.pdbx_strand_id
1 'polypeptide(L)'
;MEKRILLVEDDAAFREVFTRALTQALAPEQLDVTFVEAGTLAEARTRLREGGLDAALIDVTMPDGDGLELVGEIHDGGVGRPIPTLVLTASLETSVAGRAMEAGARGALSKVVSMPETVEALERMFDSPIEGRR
;
A
#
# COMPACT_ATOMS: atom_id res chain seq x y z
N MET A 1 0.45 -17.51 -6.79
CA MET A 1 1.50 -16.80 -6.09
C MET A 1 0.89 -16.02 -4.93
N GLU A 2 1.48 -16.16 -3.76
CA GLU A 2 0.92 -15.55 -2.56
C GLU A 2 1.66 -14.30 -2.16
N LYS A 3 0.92 -13.23 -1.85
CA LYS A 3 1.51 -11.96 -1.45
C LYS A 3 0.83 -11.48 -0.17
N ARG A 4 1.60 -10.93 0.74
CA ARG A 4 1.08 -10.33 1.97
C ARG A 4 1.20 -8.82 1.83
N ILE A 5 0.06 -8.15 1.96
CA ILE A 5 -0.03 -6.70 1.75
C ILE A 5 -0.48 -6.02 3.04
N LEU A 6 0.28 -5.03 3.48
CA LEU A 6 -0.12 -4.22 4.62
C LEU A 6 -1.07 -3.14 4.14
N LEU A 7 -2.24 -3.03 4.78
CA LEU A 7 -3.19 -1.97 4.48
C LEU A 7 -3.27 -1.05 5.68
N VAL A 8 -2.82 0.19 5.51
CA VAL A 8 -2.80 1.20 6.56
C VAL A 8 -3.94 2.17 6.33
N GLU A 9 -5.00 2.02 7.11
CA GLU A 9 -6.25 2.74 6.93
C GLU A 9 -7.02 2.69 8.24
N ASP A 10 -7.48 3.84 8.75
CA ASP A 10 -8.16 3.85 10.03
C ASP A 10 -9.65 3.53 9.94
N ASP A 11 -10.25 3.61 8.77
CA ASP A 11 -11.68 3.31 8.60
C ASP A 11 -11.89 1.81 8.44
N ALA A 12 -12.39 1.17 9.49
CA ALA A 12 -12.59 -0.27 9.49
C ALA A 12 -13.57 -0.72 8.42
N ALA A 13 -14.60 0.07 8.17
CA ALA A 13 -15.58 -0.29 7.14
C ALA A 13 -14.94 -0.24 5.76
N PHE A 14 -14.11 0.75 5.51
CA PHE A 14 -13.40 0.83 4.24
C PHE A 14 -12.47 -0.38 4.08
N ARG A 15 -11.74 -0.73 5.14
CA ARG A 15 -10.83 -1.88 5.06
C ARG A 15 -11.58 -3.14 4.67
N GLU A 16 -12.74 -3.37 5.31
CA GLU A 16 -13.50 -4.59 5.05
C GLU A 16 -13.94 -4.67 3.59
N VAL A 17 -14.51 -3.61 3.07
CA VAL A 17 -15.02 -3.59 1.70
C VAL A 17 -13.87 -3.68 0.70
N PHE A 18 -12.82 -2.90 0.95
CA PHE A 18 -11.69 -2.80 0.03
C PHE A 18 -10.94 -4.13 -0.08
N THR A 19 -10.64 -4.76 1.06
CA THR A 19 -9.87 -6.00 1.03
C THR A 19 -10.66 -7.11 0.37
N ARG A 20 -11.97 -7.16 0.62
CA ARG A 20 -12.81 -8.18 0.00
C ARG A 20 -12.87 -7.98 -1.52
N ALA A 21 -13.10 -6.75 -1.94
CA ALA A 21 -13.21 -6.46 -3.36
C ALA A 21 -11.89 -6.73 -4.09
N LEU A 22 -10.79 -6.34 -3.48
CA LEU A 22 -9.49 -6.52 -4.11
C LEU A 22 -9.10 -7.98 -4.19
N THR A 23 -9.39 -8.74 -3.14
CA THR A 23 -9.11 -10.18 -3.16
C THR A 23 -9.86 -10.85 -4.30
N GLN A 24 -11.12 -10.50 -4.48
CA GLN A 24 -11.92 -11.07 -5.56
C GLN A 24 -11.40 -10.64 -6.93
N ALA A 25 -10.96 -9.40 -7.05
CA ALA A 25 -10.49 -8.88 -8.33
C ALA A 25 -9.16 -9.50 -8.74
N LEU A 26 -8.33 -9.89 -7.77
CA LEU A 26 -7.03 -10.46 -8.07
C LEU A 26 -7.07 -11.97 -8.31
N ALA A 27 -8.13 -12.64 -7.90
CA ALA A 27 -8.22 -14.08 -8.05
C ALA A 27 -8.05 -14.56 -9.49
N PRO A 28 -8.69 -13.92 -10.50
CA PRO A 28 -8.51 -14.36 -11.89
C PRO A 28 -7.08 -14.20 -12.38
N GLU A 29 -6.30 -13.34 -11.73
CA GLU A 29 -4.91 -13.12 -12.11
C GLU A 29 -3.99 -14.12 -11.45
N GLN A 30 -4.54 -15.08 -10.72
CA GLN A 30 -3.77 -16.08 -9.99
C GLN A 30 -2.85 -15.46 -8.96
N LEU A 31 -3.27 -14.33 -8.41
CA LEU A 31 -2.53 -13.64 -7.38
C LEU A 31 -3.32 -13.73 -6.08
N ASP A 32 -2.86 -14.58 -5.18
CA ASP A 32 -3.48 -14.74 -3.87
C ASP A 32 -2.90 -13.69 -2.94
N VAL A 33 -3.78 -12.93 -2.31
CA VAL A 33 -3.33 -11.90 -1.39
C VAL A 33 -3.90 -12.14 0.00
N THR A 34 -3.07 -11.83 1.00
CA THR A 34 -3.47 -11.82 2.39
C THR A 34 -3.20 -10.42 2.88
N PHE A 35 -4.19 -9.82 3.53
CA PHE A 35 -4.04 -8.46 4.04
C PHE A 35 -3.70 -8.48 5.52
N VAL A 36 -2.72 -7.67 5.89
CA VAL A 36 -2.40 -7.36 7.28
C VAL A 36 -2.86 -5.92 7.47
N GLU A 37 -3.71 -5.67 8.45
CA GLU A 37 -4.34 -4.37 8.59
C GLU A 37 -3.76 -3.58 9.77
N ALA A 38 -3.68 -2.27 9.58
CA ALA A 38 -3.23 -1.36 10.64
C ALA A 38 -4.11 -0.13 10.60
N GLY A 39 -4.65 0.24 11.74
CA GLY A 39 -5.53 1.39 11.86
C GLY A 39 -4.81 2.67 12.26
N THR A 40 -3.51 2.60 12.56
CA THR A 40 -2.69 3.75 12.91
C THR A 40 -1.30 3.56 12.31
N LEU A 41 -0.55 4.66 12.24
CA LEU A 41 0.83 4.57 11.79
C LEU A 41 1.69 3.79 12.79
N ALA A 42 1.42 3.94 14.08
CA ALA A 42 2.17 3.19 15.09
C ALA A 42 1.98 1.69 14.90
N GLU A 43 0.74 1.26 14.66
CA GLU A 43 0.46 -0.14 14.42
C GLU A 43 1.13 -0.62 13.14
N ALA A 44 1.11 0.22 12.11
CA ALA A 44 1.77 -0.11 10.84
C ALA A 44 3.25 -0.34 11.03
N ARG A 45 3.91 0.52 11.82
CA ARG A 45 5.33 0.36 12.09
C ARG A 45 5.63 -0.97 12.78
N THR A 46 4.77 -1.36 13.72
CA THR A 46 4.91 -2.65 14.38
C THR A 46 4.83 -3.80 13.39
N ARG A 47 3.83 -3.75 12.50
CA ARG A 47 3.68 -4.80 11.49
C ARG A 47 4.89 -4.86 10.56
N LEU A 48 5.40 -3.69 10.17
CA LEU A 48 6.55 -3.65 9.29
C LEU A 48 7.79 -4.26 9.92
N ARG A 49 7.99 -3.99 11.22
CA ARG A 49 9.14 -4.55 11.92
C ARG A 49 9.04 -6.06 12.06
N GLU A 50 7.82 -6.58 12.16
CA GLU A 50 7.62 -8.03 12.23
C GLU A 50 8.00 -8.70 10.92
N GLY A 51 7.92 -7.97 9.83
CA GLY A 51 8.37 -8.49 8.55
C GLY A 51 7.38 -9.38 7.84
N GLY A 52 7.83 -9.97 6.74
CA GLY A 52 7.01 -10.91 5.98
C GLY A 52 6.00 -10.26 5.06
N LEU A 53 6.14 -8.96 4.81
CA LEU A 53 5.22 -8.22 3.96
C LEU A 53 5.84 -8.02 2.58
N ASP A 54 5.02 -8.07 1.56
CA ASP A 54 5.47 -7.91 0.18
C ASP A 54 5.20 -6.51 -0.37
N ALA A 55 4.24 -5.80 0.21
CA ALA A 55 3.87 -4.47 -0.26
C ALA A 55 3.03 -3.78 0.80
N ALA A 56 2.83 -2.47 0.65
CA ALA A 56 1.99 -1.71 1.56
C ALA A 56 1.13 -0.72 0.79
N LEU A 57 -0.13 -0.60 1.20
CA LEU A 57 -1.07 0.42 0.73
C LEU A 57 -1.31 1.34 1.92
N ILE A 58 -1.01 2.62 1.75
CA ILE A 58 -0.97 3.54 2.89
C ILE A 58 -1.83 4.77 2.62
N ASP A 59 -2.80 5.01 3.53
CA ASP A 59 -3.60 6.22 3.46
C ASP A 59 -2.74 7.41 3.87
N VAL A 60 -2.85 8.50 3.15
CA VAL A 60 -2.11 9.72 3.44
C VAL A 60 -2.51 10.30 4.80
N THR A 61 -3.81 10.29 5.11
CA THR A 61 -4.29 10.92 6.32
C THR A 61 -4.63 9.87 7.37
N MET A 62 -3.84 9.82 8.42
CA MET A 62 -4.04 8.87 9.50
C MET A 62 -4.25 9.62 10.81
N PRO A 63 -4.91 9.00 11.80
CA PRO A 63 -5.19 9.71 13.06
C PRO A 63 -3.94 10.13 13.81
N ASP A 64 -2.84 9.43 13.63
CA ASP A 64 -1.60 9.75 14.35
C ASP A 64 -0.50 10.28 13.43
N GLY A 65 -0.86 10.79 12.25
CA GLY A 65 0.13 11.48 11.44
C GLY A 65 -0.11 11.40 9.96
N ASP A 66 0.93 11.70 9.20
CA ASP A 66 0.91 11.75 7.75
C ASP A 66 1.46 10.43 7.20
N GLY A 67 0.65 9.74 6.40
CA GLY A 67 1.08 8.49 5.81
C GLY A 67 2.31 8.62 4.93
N LEU A 68 2.56 9.80 4.36
CA LEU A 68 3.75 9.99 3.53
C LEU A 68 5.03 9.89 4.34
N GLU A 69 4.99 10.21 5.63
CA GLU A 69 6.15 10.01 6.48
C GLU A 69 6.47 8.53 6.58
N LEU A 70 5.44 7.71 6.73
CA LEU A 70 5.65 6.27 6.80
C LEU A 70 6.21 5.73 5.48
N VAL A 71 5.74 6.25 4.35
CA VAL A 71 6.30 5.86 3.06
C VAL A 71 7.80 6.12 3.03
N GLY A 72 8.22 7.29 3.50
CA GLY A 72 9.64 7.63 3.54
C GLY A 72 10.44 6.71 4.45
N GLU A 73 9.88 6.38 5.62
CA GLU A 73 10.53 5.47 6.55
C GLU A 73 10.73 4.09 5.94
N ILE A 74 9.73 3.61 5.22
CA ILE A 74 9.82 2.31 4.55
C ILE A 74 10.90 2.35 3.49
N HIS A 75 10.87 3.39 2.67
CA HIS A 75 11.81 3.52 1.56
C HIS A 75 13.25 3.58 2.07
N ASP A 76 13.46 4.25 3.19
CA ASP A 76 14.80 4.42 3.75
C ASP A 76 15.26 3.23 4.59
N GLY A 77 14.39 2.24 4.81
CA GLY A 77 14.75 1.07 5.59
C GLY A 77 14.68 1.28 7.09
N GLY A 78 13.99 2.33 7.54
CA GLY A 78 13.92 2.65 8.97
C GLY A 78 12.94 1.81 9.76
N VAL A 79 12.05 1.07 9.10
CA VAL A 79 11.06 0.27 9.79
C VAL A 79 11.02 -1.15 9.24
N GLY A 80 12.18 -1.70 8.96
CA GLY A 80 12.29 -3.05 8.44
C GLY A 80 12.80 -3.03 7.02
N ARG A 81 12.70 -4.16 6.35
CA ARG A 81 13.16 -4.28 4.97
C ARG A 81 12.28 -3.40 4.08
N PRO A 82 12.88 -2.62 3.18
CA PRO A 82 12.09 -1.80 2.27
C PRO A 82 11.19 -2.66 1.38
N ILE A 83 9.94 -2.24 1.23
CA ILE A 83 8.97 -2.91 0.37
C ILE A 83 8.29 -1.85 -0.49
N PRO A 84 7.74 -2.24 -1.64
CA PRO A 84 7.05 -1.27 -2.48
C PRO A 84 5.76 -0.78 -1.83
N THR A 85 5.46 0.50 -2.05
CA THR A 85 4.29 1.14 -1.45
C THR A 85 3.45 1.84 -2.50
N LEU A 86 2.14 1.87 -2.27
CA LEU A 86 1.19 2.70 -3.01
C LEU A 86 0.45 3.53 -1.98
N VAL A 87 0.18 4.76 -2.32
CA VAL A 87 -0.52 5.67 -1.43
C VAL A 87 -1.99 5.74 -1.82
N LEU A 88 -2.87 5.73 -0.82
CA LEU A 88 -4.31 5.90 -1.01
C LEU A 88 -4.70 7.26 -0.47
N THR A 89 -5.57 7.97 -1.18
CA THR A 89 -6.01 9.27 -0.73
C THR A 89 -7.47 9.50 -1.11
N ALA A 90 -8.19 10.22 -0.26
CA ALA A 90 -9.58 10.57 -0.54
C ALA A 90 -9.67 11.57 -1.69
N SER A 91 -8.63 12.38 -1.88
CA SER A 91 -8.64 13.40 -2.92
C SER A 91 -7.29 13.37 -3.61
N LEU A 92 -7.25 12.83 -4.81
CA LEU A 92 -6.00 12.72 -5.55
C LEU A 92 -5.74 14.00 -6.32
N GLU A 93 -4.78 14.75 -5.84
CA GLU A 93 -4.34 15.97 -6.50
C GLU A 93 -2.92 15.77 -6.97
N THR A 94 -2.51 16.55 -7.95
CA THR A 94 -1.16 16.44 -8.49
C THR A 94 -0.10 16.56 -7.41
N SER A 95 -0.31 17.45 -6.45
CA SER A 95 0.68 17.66 -5.38
C SER A 95 0.82 16.41 -4.51
N VAL A 96 -0.28 15.69 -4.25
CA VAL A 96 -0.22 14.49 -3.44
C VAL A 96 0.56 13.40 -4.18
N ALA A 97 0.27 13.21 -5.47
CA ALA A 97 0.97 12.21 -6.25
C ALA A 97 2.47 12.51 -6.30
N GLY A 98 2.83 13.77 -6.51
CA GLY A 98 4.24 14.15 -6.55
C GLY A 98 4.94 13.92 -5.23
N ARG A 99 4.30 14.31 -4.13
CA ARG A 99 4.88 14.12 -2.81
C ARG A 99 5.04 12.64 -2.48
N ALA A 100 4.07 11.82 -2.90
CA ALA A 100 4.16 10.38 -2.67
C ALA A 100 5.36 9.79 -3.40
N MET A 101 5.55 10.18 -4.66
CA MET A 101 6.67 9.67 -5.43
C MET A 101 8.00 10.14 -4.85
N GLU A 102 8.06 11.39 -4.39
CA GLU A 102 9.27 11.90 -3.77
C GLU A 102 9.62 11.16 -2.49
N ALA A 103 8.60 10.69 -1.78
CA ALA A 103 8.82 9.93 -0.55
C ALA A 103 9.25 8.49 -0.84
N GLY A 104 9.08 8.04 -2.07
CA GLY A 104 9.50 6.71 -2.47
C GLY A 104 8.38 5.74 -2.83
N ALA A 105 7.13 6.23 -2.90
CA ALA A 105 6.01 5.37 -3.30
C ALA A 105 6.06 5.09 -4.79
N ARG A 106 5.50 3.96 -5.19
CA ARG A 106 5.38 3.60 -6.60
C ARG A 106 4.25 4.34 -7.29
N GLY A 107 3.33 4.88 -6.54
CA GLY A 107 2.22 5.64 -7.10
C GLY A 107 1.22 6.04 -6.06
N ALA A 108 0.19 6.75 -6.48
CA ALA A 108 -0.89 7.20 -5.61
C ALA A 108 -2.21 6.90 -6.29
N LEU A 109 -3.19 6.41 -5.52
CA LEU A 109 -4.50 6.06 -6.02
C LEU A 109 -5.56 6.78 -5.20
N SER A 110 -6.63 7.20 -5.87
CA SER A 110 -7.77 7.74 -5.16
C SER A 110 -8.55 6.58 -4.54
N LYS A 111 -9.07 6.77 -3.34
CA LYS A 111 -9.87 5.76 -2.68
C LYS A 111 -11.18 5.49 -3.41
N VAL A 112 -11.54 6.36 -4.36
CA VAL A 112 -12.76 6.20 -5.12
C VAL A 112 -12.53 5.72 -6.55
N VAL A 113 -11.30 5.33 -6.89
CA VAL A 113 -11.05 4.80 -8.24
C VAL A 113 -11.65 3.41 -8.37
N SER A 114 -11.79 2.97 -9.60
CA SER A 114 -12.35 1.65 -9.87
C SER A 114 -11.36 0.57 -9.46
N MET A 115 -11.90 -0.60 -9.16
CA MET A 115 -11.05 -1.73 -8.79
C MET A 115 -10.09 -2.14 -9.90
N PRO A 116 -10.46 -2.10 -11.19
CA PRO A 116 -9.51 -2.43 -12.24
C PRO A 116 -8.23 -1.59 -12.21
N GLU A 117 -8.34 -0.31 -11.86
CA GLU A 117 -7.15 0.54 -11.78
C GLU A 117 -6.25 0.14 -10.63
N THR A 118 -6.87 -0.25 -9.50
CA THR A 118 -6.11 -0.71 -8.35
C THR A 118 -5.39 -2.01 -8.67
N VAL A 119 -6.08 -2.94 -9.32
CA VAL A 119 -5.49 -4.22 -9.70
C VAL A 119 -4.30 -3.99 -10.63
N GLU A 120 -4.45 -3.10 -11.61
CA GLU A 120 -3.38 -2.83 -12.54
C GLU A 120 -2.15 -2.25 -11.83
N ALA A 121 -2.37 -1.35 -10.87
CA ALA A 121 -1.27 -0.76 -10.13
C ALA A 121 -0.53 -1.81 -9.31
N LEU A 122 -1.26 -2.74 -8.69
CA LEU A 122 -0.63 -3.81 -7.93
C LEU A 122 0.14 -4.77 -8.83
N GLU A 123 -0.41 -5.09 -9.96
CA GLU A 123 0.27 -5.98 -10.90
C GLU A 123 1.60 -5.37 -11.33
N ARG A 124 1.59 -4.09 -11.67
CA ARG A 124 2.82 -3.43 -12.05
C ARG A 124 3.83 -3.40 -10.91
N MET A 125 3.33 -3.20 -9.69
CA MET A 125 4.20 -3.12 -8.53
C MET A 125 4.91 -4.44 -8.28
N PHE A 126 4.21 -5.57 -8.45
CA PHE A 126 4.80 -6.87 -8.21
C PHE A 126 5.66 -7.37 -9.37
N ASP A 127 5.40 -6.88 -10.57
CA ASP A 127 6.21 -7.28 -11.72
C ASP A 127 7.46 -6.44 -11.86
N SER A 128 7.30 -5.15 -11.64
CA SER A 128 8.32 -4.19 -11.92
C SER A 128 9.61 -4.37 -11.16
N PRO A 129 9.60 -4.70 -9.90
CA PRO A 129 10.81 -4.72 -9.11
C PRO A 129 11.79 -5.73 -9.55
N ILE A 130 11.30 -6.57 -10.30
CA ILE A 130 12.17 -7.57 -10.75
C ILE A 130 13.34 -6.94 -11.45
N GLU A 131 13.11 -5.81 -12.06
CA GLU A 131 14.17 -5.16 -12.75
C GLU A 131 15.34 -4.88 -11.87
N GLY A 132 15.13 -4.56 -10.67
CA GLY A 132 16.24 -4.25 -9.80
C GLY A 132 16.93 -5.48 -9.30
N ARG A 133 16.42 -6.62 -9.59
CA ARG A 133 16.91 -7.82 -9.02
C ARG A 133 17.54 -8.76 -9.99
N ARG A 134 17.57 -8.39 -11.18
CA ARG A 134 18.15 -9.25 -12.18
C ARG A 134 19.58 -9.56 -12.05
#